data_3cd11fbc4a86a437f67c326bd272a7d3
#
_entry.id   3cd11fbc4a86a437f67c326bd272a7d3
#
_cell.length_a   1.000
_cell.length_b   1.000
_cell.length_c   1.000
_cell.angle_alpha   90.00
_cell.angle_beta   90.00
_cell.angle_gamma   90.00
#
_symmetry.space_group_name_H-M   'P 1'
#
loop_
_entity.id
_entity.type
_entity.pdbx_description
1 polymer ?
#
loop_
_entity_poly.entity_id
_entity_poly.type
_entity_poly.pdbx_seq_one_letter_code
_entity_poly.pdbx_strand_id
1 'polypeptide(L)'
;MVTVGKFNQLQVVKQVDFGVYLDGDHLDTILLPKRYVPEGCEVGDWLSVFLYFDSDDLLIATTEKPKVEVGNCEMLTVVDINHAGAFMDWGLPKDLLVPYNEQQKPMEVGYSYVVHVYHDEQSDRIAASTKLSHHLDEHPVWLKPQQSVSLQIAGRTELGYKAVIDNKYLGLLFRVDAYRPLKIGEKLPGFVKSIRPDGKVDLLISQATLQGDHDLSQQIVQYLVQQGGSSSLTDKSDPQEIYKTFKVSKKKYKQALGNLYKSKTILITSGRVELVDRA
;
A
#
# COMPACT_ATOMS: atom_id res chain seq x y z
N MET A 1 3.73 14.56 23.12
CA MET A 1 4.65 13.45 23.48
C MET A 1 5.56 13.22 22.28
N VAL A 2 6.84 13.32 22.47
CA VAL A 2 7.88 13.15 21.44
C VAL A 2 8.02 11.66 21.12
N THR A 3 8.17 11.32 19.84
CA THR A 3 8.18 9.91 19.39
C THR A 3 9.35 9.67 18.43
N VAL A 4 10.19 8.68 18.76
CA VAL A 4 11.30 8.24 17.90
C VAL A 4 10.75 7.57 16.63
N GLY A 5 11.41 7.79 15.49
CA GLY A 5 10.98 7.26 14.19
C GLY A 5 9.79 8.00 13.57
N LYS A 6 9.49 9.20 14.07
CA LYS A 6 8.40 10.09 13.62
C LYS A 6 8.88 11.52 13.45
N PHE A 7 8.11 12.31 12.67
CA PHE A 7 8.24 13.75 12.70
C PHE A 7 7.62 14.33 13.98
N ASN A 8 8.37 15.22 14.62
CA ASN A 8 7.99 15.94 15.83
C ASN A 8 8.17 17.45 15.61
N GLN A 9 7.35 18.27 16.27
CA GLN A 9 7.56 19.71 16.38
C GLN A 9 8.31 19.94 17.68
N LEU A 10 9.59 20.40 17.61
CA LEU A 10 10.45 20.59 18.78
C LEU A 10 10.98 22.02 18.79
N GLN A 11 11.13 22.60 19.99
CA GLN A 11 11.65 23.94 20.18
C GLN A 11 13.17 23.93 20.31
N VAL A 12 13.85 24.86 19.69
CA VAL A 12 15.28 25.10 19.86
C VAL A 12 15.52 25.72 21.21
N VAL A 13 16.29 25.02 22.07
CA VAL A 13 16.59 25.49 23.44
C VAL A 13 18.01 25.98 23.60
N LYS A 14 18.94 25.59 22.72
CA LYS A 14 20.34 25.99 22.80
C LYS A 14 21.02 25.89 21.43
N GLN A 15 21.86 26.88 21.13
CA GLN A 15 22.73 26.86 19.95
C GLN A 15 24.18 26.55 20.35
N VAL A 16 24.87 25.75 19.51
CA VAL A 16 26.27 25.35 19.68
C VAL A 16 26.97 25.34 18.31
N ASP A 17 28.30 25.24 18.28
CA ASP A 17 29.09 25.34 17.02
C ASP A 17 28.76 24.20 16.03
N PHE A 18 28.35 23.05 16.52
CA PHE A 18 28.08 21.84 15.72
C PHE A 18 26.57 21.59 15.48
N GLY A 19 25.68 22.51 15.93
CA GLY A 19 24.25 22.39 15.69
C GLY A 19 23.39 23.14 16.69
N VAL A 20 22.16 22.66 16.88
CA VAL A 20 21.25 23.16 17.93
C VAL A 20 20.70 22.01 18.76
N TYR A 21 20.42 22.26 20.03
CA TYR A 21 19.68 21.33 20.88
C TYR A 21 18.20 21.68 20.88
N LEU A 22 17.38 20.66 20.74
CA LEU A 22 15.93 20.74 20.75
C LEU A 22 15.38 20.19 22.07
N ASP A 23 14.24 20.71 22.52
CA ASP A 23 13.51 20.21 23.66
C ASP A 23 12.84 18.86 23.30
N GLY A 24 13.39 17.77 23.79
CA GLY A 24 12.87 16.41 23.58
C GLY A 24 11.83 15.96 24.59
N ASP A 25 11.32 16.88 25.47
CA ASP A 25 10.37 16.53 26.54
C ASP A 25 10.98 15.41 27.44
N HIS A 26 10.36 14.24 27.52
CA HIS A 26 10.82 13.08 28.30
C HIS A 26 12.10 12.42 27.75
N LEU A 27 12.56 12.79 26.55
CA LEU A 27 13.79 12.29 25.93
C LEU A 27 14.97 13.23 26.12
N ASP A 28 14.90 14.15 27.08
CA ASP A 28 15.89 15.20 27.32
C ASP A 28 16.13 16.09 26.10
N THR A 29 17.32 16.68 26.01
CA THR A 29 17.67 17.54 24.86
C THR A 29 18.27 16.71 23.73
N ILE A 30 17.74 16.94 22.50
CA ILE A 30 18.11 16.17 21.29
C ILE A 30 18.92 17.07 20.36
N LEU A 31 20.07 16.59 19.90
CA LEU A 31 20.93 17.32 18.97
C LEU A 31 20.32 17.28 17.55
N LEU A 32 20.17 18.46 16.94
CA LEU A 32 20.02 18.64 15.50
C LEU A 32 21.38 19.08 14.94
N PRO A 33 22.13 18.23 14.22
CA PRO A 33 23.43 18.57 13.66
C PRO A 33 23.36 19.78 12.71
N LYS A 34 24.42 20.58 12.67
CA LYS A 34 24.49 21.86 11.92
C LYS A 34 24.06 21.76 10.46
N ARG A 35 24.39 20.65 9.80
CA ARG A 35 24.02 20.41 8.39
C ARG A 35 22.50 20.32 8.14
N TYR A 36 21.71 20.11 9.20
CA TYR A 36 20.26 19.99 9.16
C TYR A 36 19.54 21.21 9.74
N VAL A 37 20.29 22.17 10.28
CA VAL A 37 19.71 23.40 10.87
C VAL A 37 19.33 24.34 9.74
N PRO A 38 18.07 24.83 9.67
CA PRO A 38 17.65 25.83 8.69
C PRO A 38 18.43 27.13 8.84
N GLU A 39 18.64 27.87 7.74
CA GLU A 39 19.24 29.20 7.80
C GLU A 39 18.40 30.17 8.63
N GLY A 40 19.07 30.98 9.47
CA GLY A 40 18.40 31.98 10.33
C GLY A 40 17.67 31.37 11.54
N CYS A 41 17.91 30.10 11.86
CA CYS A 41 17.31 29.46 13.03
C CYS A 41 17.89 30.03 14.34
N GLU A 42 17.01 30.42 15.26
CA GLU A 42 17.33 31.02 16.55
C GLU A 42 16.76 30.18 17.72
N VAL A 43 17.29 30.45 18.94
CA VAL A 43 16.73 29.85 20.16
C VAL A 43 15.31 30.32 20.37
N GLY A 44 14.38 29.39 20.59
CA GLY A 44 12.95 29.64 20.71
C GLY A 44 12.15 29.21 19.47
N ASP A 45 12.79 28.99 18.32
CA ASP A 45 12.12 28.55 17.10
C ASP A 45 11.60 27.11 17.23
N TRP A 46 10.50 26.84 16.53
CA TRP A 46 9.91 25.49 16.42
C TRP A 46 10.27 24.88 15.09
N LEU A 47 10.88 23.70 15.14
CA LEU A 47 11.31 22.95 13.97
C LEU A 47 10.55 21.62 13.83
N SER A 48 10.18 21.29 12.58
CA SER A 48 9.67 19.95 12.24
C SER A 48 10.86 19.03 11.96
N VAL A 49 11.13 18.11 12.84
CA VAL A 49 12.28 17.21 12.76
C VAL A 49 11.89 15.75 12.89
N PHE A 50 12.60 14.89 12.19
CA PHE A 50 12.52 13.44 12.34
C PHE A 50 13.55 12.98 13.36
N LEU A 51 13.15 12.09 14.27
CA LEU A 51 14.03 11.55 15.31
C LEU A 51 14.48 10.14 14.95
N TYR A 52 15.79 9.88 15.00
CA TYR A 52 16.36 8.56 14.74
C TYR A 52 17.70 8.40 15.46
N PHE A 53 18.22 7.17 15.47
CA PHE A 53 19.54 6.90 16.05
C PHE A 53 20.63 6.97 14.98
N ASP A 54 21.71 7.68 15.26
CA ASP A 54 22.88 7.75 14.38
C ASP A 54 23.73 6.47 14.40
N SER A 55 24.89 6.48 13.74
CA SER A 55 25.78 5.32 13.66
C SER A 55 26.43 4.93 15.02
N ASP A 56 26.46 5.86 15.96
CA ASP A 56 26.95 5.64 17.31
C ASP A 56 25.82 5.30 18.30
N ASP A 57 24.62 5.00 17.78
CA ASP A 57 23.40 4.73 18.53
C ASP A 57 22.95 5.90 19.43
N LEU A 58 23.32 7.13 19.09
CA LEU A 58 22.84 8.33 19.77
C LEU A 58 21.55 8.82 19.13
N LEU A 59 20.57 9.21 19.95
CA LEU A 59 19.33 9.82 19.47
C LEU A 59 19.63 11.22 18.92
N ILE A 60 19.32 11.43 17.63
CA ILE A 60 19.51 12.71 16.94
C ILE A 60 18.28 13.10 16.15
N ALA A 61 18.22 14.38 15.79
CA ALA A 61 17.20 14.95 14.93
C ALA A 61 17.75 15.23 13.53
N THR A 62 16.86 15.18 12.54
CA THR A 62 17.14 15.63 11.18
C THR A 62 15.93 16.36 10.58
N THR A 63 16.17 17.32 9.69
CA THR A 63 15.15 17.93 8.84
C THR A 63 14.97 17.17 7.52
N GLU A 64 15.82 16.18 7.23
CA GLU A 64 15.67 15.30 6.08
C GLU A 64 14.45 14.40 6.26
N LYS A 65 13.81 14.07 5.12
CA LYS A 65 12.60 13.25 5.11
C LYS A 65 12.96 11.81 4.75
N PRO A 66 12.83 10.85 5.68
CA PRO A 66 12.97 9.44 5.35
C PRO A 66 11.87 8.99 4.38
N LYS A 67 12.10 7.89 3.66
CA LYS A 67 11.13 7.28 2.76
C LYS A 67 9.92 6.69 3.51
N VAL A 68 10.10 6.39 4.81
CA VAL A 68 9.09 5.76 5.67
C VAL A 68 9.31 6.12 7.13
N GLU A 69 8.22 6.19 7.89
CA GLU A 69 8.22 6.38 9.34
C GLU A 69 7.90 5.07 10.07
N VAL A 70 8.22 4.99 11.35
CA VAL A 70 7.81 3.88 12.24
C VAL A 70 6.29 3.71 12.21
N GLY A 71 5.84 2.46 12.14
CA GLY A 71 4.43 2.09 12.03
C GLY A 71 3.88 2.06 10.61
N ASN A 72 4.70 2.38 9.61
CA ASN A 72 4.30 2.36 8.19
C ASN A 72 5.05 1.29 7.40
N CYS A 73 4.51 0.99 6.22
CA CYS A 73 5.14 0.09 5.26
C CYS A 73 5.66 0.85 4.04
N GLU A 74 6.83 0.43 3.54
CA GLU A 74 7.39 0.94 2.30
C GLU A 74 8.19 -0.12 1.57
N MET A 75 8.35 0.03 0.27
CA MET A 75 9.26 -0.77 -0.53
C MET A 75 10.64 -0.11 -0.52
N LEU A 76 11.62 -0.76 0.11
CA LEU A 76 12.98 -0.29 0.23
C LEU A 76 13.95 -1.25 -0.46
N THR A 77 15.13 -0.74 -0.82
CA THR A 77 16.18 -1.53 -1.50
C THR A 77 17.27 -1.89 -0.51
N VAL A 78 17.72 -3.14 -0.54
CA VAL A 78 18.85 -3.63 0.26
C VAL A 78 20.14 -3.07 -0.32
N VAL A 79 20.95 -2.41 0.51
CA VAL A 79 22.25 -1.83 0.13
C VAL A 79 23.43 -2.61 0.67
N ASP A 80 23.26 -3.31 1.80
CA ASP A 80 24.30 -4.14 2.42
C ASP A 80 23.72 -5.30 3.22
N ILE A 81 24.52 -6.32 3.47
CA ILE A 81 24.19 -7.49 4.32
C ILE A 81 25.40 -7.86 5.15
N ASN A 82 25.22 -7.98 6.46
CA ASN A 82 26.26 -8.45 7.37
C ASN A 82 25.72 -9.47 8.38
N HIS A 83 26.49 -9.77 9.45
CA HIS A 83 26.12 -10.72 10.49
C HIS A 83 24.84 -10.37 11.28
N ALA A 84 24.41 -9.09 11.28
CA ALA A 84 23.19 -8.65 11.97
C ALA A 84 21.93 -8.83 11.11
N GLY A 85 22.05 -8.71 9.79
CA GLY A 85 20.93 -8.77 8.87
C GLY A 85 21.18 -8.02 7.57
N ALA A 86 20.09 -7.61 6.92
CA ALA A 86 20.10 -6.79 5.72
C ALA A 86 19.90 -5.32 6.08
N PHE A 87 20.61 -4.43 5.41
CA PHE A 87 20.51 -2.98 5.57
C PHE A 87 19.85 -2.38 4.34
N MET A 88 18.89 -1.49 4.57
CA MET A 88 18.07 -0.91 3.51
C MET A 88 18.20 0.61 3.49
N ASP A 89 18.27 1.16 2.27
CA ASP A 89 18.23 2.61 2.04
C ASP A 89 16.81 3.14 2.30
N TRP A 90 16.64 3.85 3.40
CA TRP A 90 15.40 4.54 3.76
C TRP A 90 15.48 6.06 3.67
N GLY A 91 16.58 6.57 3.07
CA GLY A 91 16.77 7.99 2.79
C GLY A 91 17.47 8.77 3.88
N LEU A 92 18.00 8.12 4.92
CA LEU A 92 18.82 8.73 5.96
C LEU A 92 20.25 8.15 5.93
N PRO A 93 21.25 8.84 6.51
CA PRO A 93 22.65 8.40 6.48
C PRO A 93 22.92 7.04 7.12
N LYS A 94 22.18 6.67 8.18
CA LYS A 94 22.22 5.33 8.76
C LYS A 94 21.17 4.47 8.10
N ASP A 95 21.58 3.38 7.46
CA ASP A 95 20.68 2.42 6.83
C ASP A 95 19.77 1.72 7.84
N LEU A 96 18.59 1.32 7.39
CA LEU A 96 17.58 0.65 8.19
C LEU A 96 17.84 -0.86 8.23
N LEU A 97 18.01 -1.42 9.42
CA LEU A 97 18.28 -2.84 9.63
C LEU A 97 17.00 -3.69 9.52
N VAL A 98 17.09 -4.79 8.78
CA VAL A 98 16.15 -5.93 8.82
C VAL A 98 16.89 -7.11 9.43
N PRO A 99 16.72 -7.42 10.72
CA PRO A 99 17.38 -8.55 11.39
C PRO A 99 17.02 -9.89 10.71
N TYR A 100 17.90 -10.88 10.77
CA TYR A 100 17.64 -12.19 10.14
C TYR A 100 16.36 -12.86 10.64
N ASN A 101 16.04 -12.74 11.93
CA ASN A 101 14.80 -13.26 12.52
C ASN A 101 13.54 -12.53 12.01
N GLU A 102 13.67 -11.34 11.39
CA GLU A 102 12.59 -10.53 10.80
C GLU A 102 12.51 -10.66 9.27
N GLN A 103 13.36 -11.49 8.68
CA GLN A 103 13.32 -11.80 7.25
C GLN A 103 12.41 -13.01 7.00
N GLN A 104 11.38 -12.85 6.16
CA GLN A 104 10.52 -13.96 5.75
C GLN A 104 11.26 -14.94 4.81
N LYS A 105 12.20 -14.41 4.03
CA LYS A 105 13.13 -15.13 3.16
C LYS A 105 14.47 -14.41 3.20
N PRO A 106 15.59 -15.11 2.92
CA PRO A 106 16.88 -14.43 2.75
C PRO A 106 16.77 -13.26 1.79
N MET A 107 17.31 -12.13 2.18
CA MET A 107 17.32 -10.91 1.38
C MET A 107 18.63 -10.81 0.61
N GLU A 108 18.63 -10.11 -0.53
CA GLU A 108 19.77 -9.97 -1.42
C GLU A 108 20.04 -8.50 -1.72
N VAL A 109 21.32 -8.10 -1.78
CA VAL A 109 21.73 -6.74 -2.12
C VAL A 109 21.25 -6.35 -3.52
N GLY A 110 20.74 -5.13 -3.65
CA GLY A 110 20.17 -4.59 -4.90
C GLY A 110 18.70 -4.94 -5.13
N TYR A 111 18.12 -5.86 -4.35
CA TYR A 111 16.69 -6.17 -4.45
C TYR A 111 15.87 -5.31 -3.49
N SER A 112 14.60 -5.09 -3.88
CA SER A 112 13.65 -4.29 -3.09
C SER A 112 12.57 -5.17 -2.48
N TYR A 113 12.23 -4.86 -1.22
CA TYR A 113 11.23 -5.60 -0.43
C TYR A 113 10.28 -4.62 0.24
N VAL A 114 9.01 -5.00 0.37
CA VAL A 114 8.07 -4.26 1.22
C VAL A 114 8.33 -4.67 2.66
N VAL A 115 8.63 -3.67 3.48
CA VAL A 115 8.92 -3.84 4.90
C VAL A 115 7.98 -3.00 5.74
N HIS A 116 7.69 -3.45 6.96
CA HIS A 116 7.09 -2.65 8.02
C HIS A 116 8.20 -2.13 8.92
N VAL A 117 8.19 -0.84 9.22
CA VAL A 117 9.19 -0.21 10.11
C VAL A 117 8.61 -0.13 11.52
N TYR A 118 9.36 -0.57 12.50
CA TYR A 118 8.94 -0.59 13.90
C TYR A 118 10.06 -0.13 14.84
N HIS A 119 9.69 0.29 16.04
CA HIS A 119 10.61 0.54 17.12
C HIS A 119 10.71 -0.75 17.94
N ASP A 120 11.91 -1.32 18.01
CA ASP A 120 12.19 -2.53 18.79
C ASP A 120 12.42 -2.15 20.24
N GLU A 121 11.46 -2.43 21.10
CA GLU A 121 11.51 -2.11 22.53
C GLU A 121 12.65 -2.82 23.28
N GLN A 122 13.18 -3.93 22.76
CA GLN A 122 14.26 -4.69 23.42
C GLN A 122 15.63 -4.06 23.18
N SER A 123 15.88 -3.61 21.97
CA SER A 123 17.15 -2.98 21.56
C SER A 123 17.09 -1.46 21.59
N ASP A 124 15.92 -0.87 21.78
CA ASP A 124 15.62 0.55 21.66
C ASP A 124 16.04 1.15 20.31
N ARG A 125 15.91 0.36 19.21
CA ARG A 125 16.32 0.75 17.86
C ARG A 125 15.15 0.73 16.89
N ILE A 126 15.28 1.55 15.85
CA ILE A 126 14.36 1.45 14.69
C ILE A 126 14.85 0.30 13.82
N ALA A 127 13.95 -0.63 13.54
CA ALA A 127 14.19 -1.79 12.68
C ALA A 127 13.04 -1.99 11.69
N ALA A 128 13.24 -2.87 10.73
CA ALA A 128 12.20 -3.23 9.78
C ALA A 128 12.02 -4.75 9.67
N SER A 129 10.85 -5.16 9.21
CA SER A 129 10.47 -6.57 9.05
C SER A 129 9.82 -6.82 7.70
N THR A 130 10.20 -7.92 7.04
CA THR A 130 9.45 -8.48 5.91
C THR A 130 8.37 -9.47 6.36
N LYS A 131 8.34 -9.85 7.64
CA LYS A 131 7.30 -10.68 8.26
C LYS A 131 6.09 -9.85 8.65
N LEU A 132 5.45 -9.26 7.64
CA LEU A 132 4.38 -8.27 7.82
C LEU A 132 3.25 -8.74 8.75
N SER A 133 2.95 -10.06 8.81
CA SER A 133 1.91 -10.61 9.69
C SER A 133 2.26 -10.58 11.18
N HIS A 134 3.51 -10.28 11.55
CA HIS A 134 3.90 -10.08 12.96
C HIS A 134 3.57 -8.67 13.46
N HIS A 135 3.44 -7.71 12.53
CA HIS A 135 3.29 -6.29 12.85
C HIS A 135 1.95 -5.72 12.38
N LEU A 136 1.30 -6.36 11.40
CA LEU A 136 0.04 -5.92 10.83
C LEU A 136 -1.07 -6.92 11.16
N ASP A 137 -2.25 -6.41 11.48
CA ASP A 137 -3.40 -7.24 11.83
C ASP A 137 -3.98 -7.92 10.58
N GLU A 138 -4.13 -9.23 10.65
CA GLU A 138 -4.77 -10.04 9.60
C GLU A 138 -6.30 -10.18 9.82
N HIS A 139 -6.84 -9.76 10.97
CA HIS A 139 -8.22 -9.97 11.39
C HIS A 139 -8.90 -8.65 11.84
N PRO A 140 -8.91 -7.61 11.01
CA PRO A 140 -9.39 -6.30 11.42
C PRO A 140 -10.89 -6.30 11.69
N VAL A 141 -11.29 -5.88 12.90
CA VAL A 141 -12.69 -5.78 13.32
C VAL A 141 -13.39 -4.49 12.84
N TRP A 142 -12.61 -3.49 12.38
CA TRP A 142 -13.11 -2.16 12.02
C TRP A 142 -13.35 -1.96 10.54
N LEU A 143 -12.83 -2.84 9.70
CA LEU A 143 -13.04 -2.76 8.25
C LEU A 143 -14.46 -3.25 7.91
N LYS A 144 -15.05 -2.62 6.90
CA LYS A 144 -16.39 -2.97 6.41
C LYS A 144 -16.34 -3.30 4.92
N PRO A 145 -17.17 -4.22 4.43
CA PRO A 145 -17.36 -4.43 3.00
C PRO A 145 -17.67 -3.10 2.29
N GLN A 146 -17.11 -2.94 1.08
CA GLN A 146 -17.21 -1.74 0.24
C GLN A 146 -16.44 -0.51 0.73
N GLN A 147 -15.77 -0.58 1.86
CA GLN A 147 -14.92 0.51 2.35
C GLN A 147 -13.75 0.74 1.38
N SER A 148 -13.54 2.03 1.02
CA SER A 148 -12.35 2.46 0.27
C SER A 148 -11.13 2.43 1.17
N VAL A 149 -10.01 1.90 0.67
CA VAL A 149 -8.76 1.73 1.40
C VAL A 149 -7.56 1.98 0.47
N SER A 150 -6.44 2.36 1.04
CA SER A 150 -5.17 2.43 0.34
C SER A 150 -4.48 1.07 0.40
N LEU A 151 -4.04 0.56 -0.75
CA LEU A 151 -3.35 -0.72 -0.84
C LEU A 151 -1.89 -0.53 -1.25
N GLN A 152 -0.99 -1.33 -0.66
CA GLN A 152 0.36 -1.54 -1.15
C GLN A 152 0.58 -3.04 -1.37
N ILE A 153 0.95 -3.42 -2.59
CA ILE A 153 1.19 -4.83 -2.95
C ILE A 153 2.47 -5.31 -2.27
N ALA A 154 2.34 -6.23 -1.32
CA ALA A 154 3.45 -6.72 -0.52
C ALA A 154 4.09 -8.00 -1.08
N GLY A 155 3.34 -8.80 -1.82
CA GLY A 155 3.87 -10.04 -2.36
C GLY A 155 2.88 -10.77 -3.26
N ARG A 156 3.37 -11.83 -3.92
CA ARG A 156 2.55 -12.73 -4.72
C ARG A 156 2.26 -14.01 -3.95
N THR A 157 1.05 -14.53 -4.12
CA THR A 157 0.60 -15.81 -3.58
C THR A 157 0.05 -16.66 -4.73
N GLU A 158 -0.22 -17.94 -4.50
CA GLU A 158 -0.87 -18.81 -5.47
C GLU A 158 -2.25 -18.28 -5.91
N LEU A 159 -3.01 -17.69 -4.99
CA LEU A 159 -4.35 -17.15 -5.22
C LEU A 159 -4.35 -15.73 -5.83
N GLY A 160 -3.28 -14.96 -5.65
CA GLY A 160 -3.22 -13.56 -6.09
C GLY A 160 -2.11 -12.77 -5.44
N TYR A 161 -2.46 -11.70 -4.73
CA TYR A 161 -1.51 -10.78 -4.13
C TYR A 161 -1.82 -10.54 -2.66
N LYS A 162 -0.79 -10.64 -1.81
CA LYS A 162 -0.86 -10.13 -0.43
C LYS A 162 -0.69 -8.61 -0.49
N ALA A 163 -1.57 -7.88 0.16
CA ALA A 163 -1.52 -6.42 0.18
C ALA A 163 -1.61 -5.88 1.62
N VAL A 164 -0.85 -4.82 1.88
CA VAL A 164 -0.99 -3.98 3.06
C VAL A 164 -2.17 -3.04 2.84
N ILE A 165 -3.01 -2.89 3.85
CA ILE A 165 -4.19 -2.02 3.87
C ILE A 165 -3.93 -0.90 4.87
N ASP A 166 -3.93 0.37 4.41
CA ASP A 166 -3.80 1.59 5.23
C ASP A 166 -2.63 1.54 6.23
N ASN A 167 -1.52 0.84 5.91
CA ASN A 167 -0.37 0.58 6.77
C ASN A 167 -0.66 -0.19 8.08
N LYS A 168 -1.85 -0.75 8.25
CA LYS A 168 -2.32 -1.35 9.52
C LYS A 168 -2.70 -2.82 9.39
N TYR A 169 -3.23 -3.20 8.24
CA TYR A 169 -3.84 -4.51 8.07
C TYR A 169 -3.28 -5.24 6.86
N LEU A 170 -3.53 -6.55 6.82
CA LEU A 170 -3.20 -7.39 5.68
C LEU A 170 -4.46 -7.95 5.03
N GLY A 171 -4.44 -8.06 3.71
CA GLY A 171 -5.53 -8.65 2.95
C GLY A 171 -5.06 -9.39 1.72
N LEU A 172 -5.97 -10.14 1.11
CA LEU A 172 -5.75 -10.88 -0.12
C LEU A 172 -6.54 -10.26 -1.27
N LEU A 173 -5.82 -9.87 -2.30
CA LEU A 173 -6.39 -9.48 -3.57
C LEU A 173 -6.30 -10.67 -4.53
N PHE A 174 -7.42 -11.30 -4.84
CA PHE A 174 -7.42 -12.43 -5.78
C PHE A 174 -7.00 -11.98 -7.17
N ARG A 175 -6.32 -12.87 -7.91
CA ARG A 175 -5.87 -12.59 -9.28
C ARG A 175 -7.02 -12.17 -10.21
N VAL A 176 -8.20 -12.76 -10.03
CA VAL A 176 -9.41 -12.41 -10.80
C VAL A 176 -9.96 -11.03 -10.47
N ASP A 177 -9.71 -10.51 -9.29
CA ASP A 177 -10.16 -9.18 -8.83
C ASP A 177 -9.10 -8.09 -9.09
N ALA A 178 -7.86 -8.49 -9.45
CA ALA A 178 -6.78 -7.57 -9.80
C ALA A 178 -6.88 -7.01 -11.23
N TYR A 179 -7.56 -7.72 -12.14
CA TYR A 179 -7.81 -7.38 -13.56
C TYR A 179 -6.56 -7.15 -14.43
N ARG A 180 -5.39 -6.95 -13.84
CA ARG A 180 -4.09 -6.82 -14.49
C ARG A 180 -2.97 -7.34 -13.59
N PRO A 181 -1.80 -7.64 -14.15
CA PRO A 181 -0.62 -7.89 -13.35
C PRO A 181 -0.24 -6.67 -12.49
N LEU A 182 0.05 -6.89 -11.21
CA LEU A 182 0.50 -5.85 -10.27
C LEU A 182 1.97 -6.09 -9.92
N LYS A 183 2.68 -5.00 -9.60
CA LYS A 183 4.07 -5.03 -9.16
C LYS A 183 4.12 -5.03 -7.63
N ILE A 184 5.10 -5.74 -7.06
CA ILE A 184 5.39 -5.62 -5.62
C ILE A 184 5.81 -4.17 -5.33
N GLY A 185 5.35 -3.61 -4.22
CA GLY A 185 5.54 -2.22 -3.85
C GLY A 185 4.54 -1.24 -4.47
N GLU A 186 3.76 -1.67 -5.48
CA GLU A 186 2.77 -0.80 -6.12
C GLU A 186 1.70 -0.34 -5.13
N LYS A 187 1.51 0.99 -5.06
CA LYS A 187 0.46 1.63 -4.25
C LYS A 187 -0.73 2.01 -5.14
N LEU A 188 -1.92 1.67 -4.70
CA LEU A 188 -3.14 1.93 -5.46
C LEU A 188 -4.36 1.99 -4.53
N PRO A 189 -5.42 2.71 -4.93
CA PRO A 189 -6.69 2.65 -4.23
C PRO A 189 -7.35 1.29 -4.44
N GLY A 190 -8.03 0.82 -3.39
CA GLY A 190 -8.79 -0.41 -3.43
C GLY A 190 -10.00 -0.37 -2.51
N PHE A 191 -10.66 -1.51 -2.39
CA PHE A 191 -11.87 -1.65 -1.58
C PHE A 191 -11.85 -2.99 -0.85
N VAL A 192 -12.44 -3.01 0.33
CA VAL A 192 -12.76 -4.25 1.03
C VAL A 192 -13.89 -4.95 0.27
N LYS A 193 -13.61 -6.13 -0.27
CA LYS A 193 -14.60 -6.96 -0.96
C LYS A 193 -15.51 -7.69 0.03
N SER A 194 -14.88 -8.39 0.97
CA SER A 194 -15.55 -9.14 2.02
C SER A 194 -14.60 -9.40 3.19
N ILE A 195 -15.18 -9.62 4.35
CA ILE A 195 -14.48 -10.19 5.51
C ILE A 195 -14.93 -11.62 5.63
N ARG A 196 -13.98 -12.55 5.65
CA ARG A 196 -14.25 -13.98 5.74
C ARG A 196 -14.69 -14.39 7.15
N PRO A 197 -15.29 -15.58 7.33
CA PRO A 197 -15.62 -16.10 8.66
C PRO A 197 -14.39 -16.28 9.57
N ASP A 198 -13.19 -16.50 8.97
CA ASP A 198 -11.92 -16.55 9.68
C ASP A 198 -11.32 -15.16 9.98
N GLY A 199 -12.06 -14.09 9.71
CA GLY A 199 -11.67 -12.69 9.95
C GLY A 199 -10.78 -12.08 8.88
N LYS A 200 -10.25 -12.84 7.92
CA LYS A 200 -9.35 -12.34 6.87
C LYS A 200 -10.08 -11.50 5.84
N VAL A 201 -9.36 -10.55 5.26
CA VAL A 201 -9.92 -9.54 4.35
C VAL A 201 -9.64 -9.92 2.90
N ASP A 202 -10.70 -10.01 2.11
CA ASP A 202 -10.64 -10.06 0.66
C ASP A 202 -10.75 -8.65 0.08
N LEU A 203 -9.93 -8.36 -0.93
CA LEU A 203 -9.79 -7.06 -1.53
C LEU A 203 -10.19 -7.04 -3.00
N LEU A 204 -10.47 -5.86 -3.52
CA LEU A 204 -10.62 -5.60 -4.94
C LEU A 204 -10.13 -4.19 -5.29
N ILE A 205 -9.80 -3.93 -6.56
CA ILE A 205 -9.22 -2.67 -7.03
C ILE A 205 -10.12 -1.86 -7.98
N SER A 206 -11.36 -2.27 -8.20
CA SER A 206 -12.28 -1.57 -9.09
C SER A 206 -13.59 -1.21 -8.39
N GLN A 207 -13.97 0.07 -8.47
CA GLN A 207 -15.30 0.54 -8.02
C GLN A 207 -16.45 -0.09 -8.81
N ALA A 208 -16.27 -0.37 -10.08
CA ALA A 208 -17.28 -1.04 -10.91
C ALA A 208 -17.69 -2.40 -10.32
N THR A 209 -16.84 -3.00 -9.48
CA THR A 209 -17.16 -4.25 -8.78
C THR A 209 -18.06 -4.04 -7.57
N LEU A 210 -18.07 -2.84 -6.95
CA LEU A 210 -18.89 -2.53 -5.77
C LEU A 210 -20.31 -2.12 -6.14
N GLN A 211 -20.47 -1.41 -7.25
CA GLN A 211 -21.77 -0.87 -7.66
C GLN A 211 -22.71 -1.93 -8.29
N GLY A 212 -22.28 -3.19 -8.26
CA GLY A 212 -23.11 -4.33 -8.63
C GLY A 212 -23.34 -4.50 -10.13
N ASP A 213 -23.98 -5.62 -10.48
CA ASP A 213 -24.31 -6.02 -11.86
C ASP A 213 -25.21 -5.00 -12.58
N HIS A 214 -25.87 -4.10 -11.85
CA HIS A 214 -26.80 -3.11 -12.41
C HIS A 214 -26.09 -2.03 -13.22
N ASP A 215 -24.94 -1.53 -12.73
CA ASP A 215 -24.17 -0.48 -13.41
C ASP A 215 -23.43 -1.06 -14.63
N LEU A 216 -22.83 -2.24 -14.51
CA LEU A 216 -22.20 -2.91 -15.64
C LEU A 216 -23.20 -3.28 -16.73
N SER A 217 -24.40 -3.71 -16.37
CA SER A 217 -25.47 -4.00 -17.32
C SER A 217 -25.87 -2.75 -18.09
N GLN A 218 -25.98 -1.60 -17.44
CA GLN A 218 -26.24 -0.31 -18.09
C GLN A 218 -25.08 0.12 -19.01
N GLN A 219 -23.84 -0.03 -18.55
CA GLN A 219 -22.65 0.26 -19.37
C GLN A 219 -22.59 -0.60 -20.64
N ILE A 220 -22.93 -1.89 -20.53
CA ILE A 220 -22.99 -2.80 -21.69
C ILE A 220 -24.08 -2.35 -22.67
N VAL A 221 -25.27 -2.00 -22.18
CA VAL A 221 -26.36 -1.51 -22.99
C VAL A 221 -25.98 -0.20 -23.73
N GLN A 222 -25.39 0.77 -22.98
CA GLN A 222 -24.92 2.03 -23.58
C GLN A 222 -23.83 1.79 -24.63
N TYR A 223 -22.88 0.90 -24.34
CA TYR A 223 -21.89 0.53 -25.34
C TYR A 223 -22.49 -0.08 -26.60
N LEU A 224 -23.45 -1.01 -26.46
CA LEU A 224 -24.16 -1.58 -27.61
C LEU A 224 -24.90 -0.50 -28.41
N VAL A 225 -25.56 0.44 -27.75
CA VAL A 225 -26.20 1.59 -28.44
C VAL A 225 -25.18 2.39 -29.24
N GLN A 226 -24.03 2.71 -28.66
CA GLN A 226 -22.93 3.45 -29.32
C GLN A 226 -22.34 2.68 -30.53
N GLN A 227 -22.37 1.35 -30.48
CA GLN A 227 -21.90 0.48 -31.58
C GLN A 227 -22.98 0.14 -32.60
N GLY A 228 -24.10 0.87 -32.63
CA GLY A 228 -25.19 0.64 -33.60
C GLY A 228 -26.06 -0.57 -33.28
N GLY A 229 -26.17 -0.93 -31.96
CA GLY A 229 -27.05 -1.99 -31.47
C GLY A 229 -26.41 -3.38 -31.34
N SER A 230 -25.17 -3.56 -31.81
CA SER A 230 -24.50 -4.87 -31.74
C SER A 230 -23.00 -4.77 -31.45
N SER A 231 -22.42 -5.81 -30.89
CA SER A 231 -20.98 -5.90 -30.61
C SER A 231 -20.46 -7.32 -30.78
N SER A 232 -19.19 -7.43 -31.22
CA SER A 232 -18.44 -8.70 -31.24
C SER A 232 -17.90 -9.13 -29.88
N LEU A 233 -17.98 -8.27 -28.83
CA LEU A 233 -17.58 -8.62 -27.48
C LEU A 233 -18.64 -9.53 -26.85
N THR A 234 -18.30 -10.83 -26.74
CA THR A 234 -19.15 -11.88 -26.17
C THR A 234 -18.53 -12.45 -24.89
N ASP A 235 -19.21 -13.42 -24.29
CA ASP A 235 -18.69 -14.18 -23.16
C ASP A 235 -17.45 -15.03 -23.52
N LYS A 236 -17.16 -15.21 -24.81
CA LYS A 236 -16.00 -15.96 -25.34
C LYS A 236 -14.81 -15.04 -25.69
N SER A 237 -14.99 -13.74 -25.75
CA SER A 237 -13.96 -12.75 -26.08
C SER A 237 -12.76 -12.77 -25.14
N ASP A 238 -11.63 -12.25 -25.60
CA ASP A 238 -10.40 -12.20 -24.82
C ASP A 238 -10.58 -11.36 -23.53
N PRO A 239 -10.09 -11.83 -22.37
CA PRO A 239 -10.19 -11.09 -21.13
C PRO A 239 -9.58 -9.68 -21.18
N GLN A 240 -8.54 -9.47 -22.00
CA GLN A 240 -7.88 -8.17 -22.11
C GLN A 240 -8.75 -7.18 -22.89
N GLU A 241 -9.46 -7.62 -23.92
CA GLU A 241 -10.41 -6.78 -24.67
C GLU A 241 -11.59 -6.36 -23.80
N ILE A 242 -12.16 -7.31 -23.05
CA ILE A 242 -13.25 -7.03 -22.09
C ILE A 242 -12.79 -6.02 -21.05
N TYR A 243 -11.60 -6.22 -20.48
CA TYR A 243 -11.05 -5.30 -19.49
C TYR A 243 -10.75 -3.92 -20.08
N LYS A 244 -10.22 -3.85 -21.30
CA LYS A 244 -9.92 -2.57 -21.98
C LYS A 244 -11.19 -1.73 -22.15
N THR A 245 -12.32 -2.37 -22.46
CA THR A 245 -13.59 -1.70 -22.72
C THR A 245 -14.38 -1.38 -21.46
N PHE A 246 -14.54 -2.36 -20.54
CA PHE A 246 -15.44 -2.26 -19.39
C PHE A 246 -14.73 -2.19 -18.03
N LYS A 247 -13.40 -2.34 -17.96
CA LYS A 247 -12.59 -2.36 -16.73
C LYS A 247 -13.02 -3.41 -15.72
N VAL A 248 -13.61 -4.51 -16.18
CA VAL A 248 -14.09 -5.63 -15.36
C VAL A 248 -13.48 -6.97 -15.78
N SER A 249 -13.55 -7.98 -14.92
CA SER A 249 -13.13 -9.33 -15.26
C SER A 249 -14.10 -10.02 -16.22
N LYS A 250 -13.59 -10.98 -17.03
CA LYS A 250 -14.42 -11.81 -17.93
C LYS A 250 -15.56 -12.52 -17.17
N LYS A 251 -15.33 -12.96 -15.93
CA LYS A 251 -16.36 -13.62 -15.10
C LYS A 251 -17.52 -12.66 -14.81
N LYS A 252 -17.24 -11.41 -14.42
CA LYS A 252 -18.26 -10.39 -14.19
C LYS A 252 -18.99 -9.98 -15.46
N TYR A 253 -18.25 -9.79 -16.53
CA TYR A 253 -18.83 -9.49 -17.83
C TYR A 253 -19.80 -10.58 -18.26
N LYS A 254 -19.40 -11.85 -18.17
CA LYS A 254 -20.25 -13.00 -18.46
C LYS A 254 -21.51 -13.03 -17.59
N GLN A 255 -21.39 -12.71 -16.29
CA GLN A 255 -22.52 -12.65 -15.38
C GLN A 255 -23.51 -11.54 -15.77
N ALA A 256 -22.99 -10.35 -16.11
CA ALA A 256 -23.83 -9.21 -16.57
C ALA A 256 -24.53 -9.53 -17.90
N LEU A 257 -23.83 -10.14 -18.87
CA LEU A 257 -24.46 -10.60 -20.10
C LEU A 257 -25.57 -11.63 -19.83
N GLY A 258 -25.34 -12.56 -18.89
CA GLY A 258 -26.35 -13.55 -18.48
C GLY A 258 -27.61 -12.89 -17.87
N ASN A 259 -27.44 -11.83 -17.08
CA ASN A 259 -28.54 -11.07 -16.50
C ASN A 259 -29.32 -10.29 -17.59
N LEU A 260 -28.61 -9.61 -18.52
CA LEU A 260 -29.24 -8.90 -19.66
C LEU A 260 -29.96 -9.86 -20.58
N TYR A 261 -29.44 -11.05 -20.82
CA TYR A 261 -30.09 -12.08 -21.63
C TYR A 261 -31.37 -12.60 -20.95
N LYS A 262 -31.32 -12.88 -19.65
CA LYS A 262 -32.49 -13.32 -18.84
C LYS A 262 -33.61 -12.25 -18.83
N SER A 263 -33.23 -10.97 -18.77
CA SER A 263 -34.16 -9.84 -18.83
C SER A 263 -34.66 -9.52 -20.24
N LYS A 264 -34.24 -10.32 -21.24
CA LYS A 264 -34.56 -10.12 -22.66
C LYS A 264 -34.17 -8.73 -23.18
N THR A 265 -33.13 -8.15 -22.63
CA THR A 265 -32.58 -6.85 -23.07
C THR A 265 -31.62 -7.04 -24.23
N ILE A 266 -30.93 -8.20 -24.26
CA ILE A 266 -30.00 -8.56 -25.33
C ILE A 266 -30.28 -9.96 -25.87
N LEU A 267 -29.84 -10.20 -27.11
CA LEU A 267 -29.68 -11.53 -27.72
C LEU A 267 -28.19 -11.86 -27.81
N ILE A 268 -27.83 -13.11 -27.52
CA ILE A 268 -26.46 -13.63 -27.70
C ILE A 268 -26.53 -14.64 -28.84
N THR A 269 -25.95 -14.27 -29.98
CA THR A 269 -25.83 -15.13 -31.16
C THR A 269 -24.40 -15.65 -31.31
N SER A 270 -24.13 -16.47 -32.31
CA SER A 270 -22.80 -17.03 -32.55
C SER A 270 -21.81 -15.92 -32.92
N GLY A 271 -21.07 -15.38 -31.90
CA GLY A 271 -20.03 -14.36 -32.06
C GLY A 271 -20.48 -12.91 -31.93
N ARG A 272 -21.73 -12.63 -31.54
CA ARG A 272 -22.25 -11.26 -31.34
C ARG A 272 -23.23 -11.18 -30.19
N VAL A 273 -23.27 -9.99 -29.58
CA VAL A 273 -24.30 -9.57 -28.63
C VAL A 273 -25.08 -8.43 -29.28
N GLU A 274 -26.39 -8.52 -29.30
CA GLU A 274 -27.29 -7.57 -29.97
C GLU A 274 -28.37 -7.08 -29.01
N LEU A 275 -28.72 -5.80 -29.08
CA LEU A 275 -29.88 -5.26 -28.35
C LEU A 275 -31.17 -5.83 -28.94
N VAL A 276 -32.10 -6.16 -28.06
CA VAL A 276 -33.48 -6.46 -28.47
C VAL A 276 -34.17 -5.14 -28.69
N ASP A 277 -34.53 -4.82 -29.96
CA ASP A 277 -35.40 -3.69 -30.27
C ASP A 277 -36.73 -3.87 -29.54
N ARG A 278 -36.95 -3.01 -28.54
CA ARG A 278 -38.34 -2.85 -28.04
C ARG A 278 -39.07 -1.94 -28.99
N ALA A 279 -39.78 -2.57 -29.96
CA ALA A 279 -40.78 -1.90 -30.74
C ALA A 279 -41.84 -1.23 -29.84
#